data_b1b1a64e67ea259fd9d5497a4dce76f2
#
_entry.id   b1b1a64e67ea259fd9d5497a4dce76f2
#
_cell.length_a   1.000
_cell.length_b   1.000
_cell.length_c   1.000
_cell.angle_alpha   90.00
_cell.angle_beta   90.00
_cell.angle_gamma   90.00
#
_symmetry.space_group_name_H-M   'P 1'
#
loop_
_entity.id
_entity.type
_entity.pdbx_description
1 polymer ?
#
loop_
_entity_poly.entity_id
_entity_poly.type
_entity_poly.pdbx_seq_one_letter_code
_entity_poly.pdbx_strand_id
1 'polypeptide(L)'
;LPTARRESSLQTFLPTLNLKYTINDANSIRFSASRTVTRPSFIEMAPFLYQESYGSAQIRGNDELQNGYNYNFDLRYECFGKNGDMISLTGYFKYLDSPIERIQALQGGATLHSFRNADNGMAAGVEVEFRKQLIKDLRLGANLSYMYTNVKLPEGGAYTNKERPLQGASPILANADLTYSPRFGEERQLNLALLYNLQGSRIHAVGVSNLGDIKQQTLHTLNFSAGYDLNRHFSLKLQVNDLLNRNVIFKQEVPSTGTEVEVERYKKGTDFEIGFSYKL
;
A
#
# COMPACT_ATOMS: atom_id res chain seq x y z
N LEU A 1 29.15 -15.24 -21.95
CA LEU A 1 28.83 -14.65 -20.64
C LEU A 1 28.63 -15.80 -19.66
N PRO A 2 29.33 -15.86 -18.51
CA PRO A 2 29.07 -16.87 -17.51
C PRO A 2 27.66 -16.67 -16.97
N THR A 3 26.79 -17.64 -17.17
CA THR A 3 25.47 -17.70 -16.53
C THR A 3 25.70 -18.02 -15.06
N ALA A 4 25.76 -17.00 -14.22
CA ALA A 4 25.78 -17.17 -12.78
C ALA A 4 24.39 -17.67 -12.33
N ARG A 5 24.26 -18.99 -12.20
CA ARG A 5 23.11 -19.63 -11.58
C ARG A 5 23.30 -19.56 -10.07
N ARG A 6 22.50 -18.77 -9.38
CA ARG A 6 22.46 -18.75 -7.91
C ARG A 6 21.35 -19.71 -7.46
N GLU A 7 21.72 -20.79 -6.83
CA GLU A 7 20.78 -21.67 -6.13
C GLU A 7 20.84 -21.33 -4.64
N SER A 8 19.69 -21.01 -4.05
CA SER A 8 19.54 -20.80 -2.62
C SER A 8 18.43 -21.70 -2.11
N SER A 9 18.78 -22.71 -1.32
CA SER A 9 17.80 -23.46 -0.54
C SER A 9 17.85 -22.99 0.90
N LEU A 10 16.81 -22.30 1.35
CA LEU A 10 16.73 -21.81 2.71
C LEU A 10 15.50 -22.43 3.40
N GLN A 11 15.73 -23.21 4.44
CA GLN A 11 14.67 -23.66 5.33
C GLN A 11 14.37 -22.53 6.31
N THR A 12 13.12 -22.08 6.33
CA THR A 12 12.68 -20.96 7.19
C THR A 12 11.51 -21.39 8.05
N PHE A 13 11.65 -21.25 9.36
CA PHE A 13 10.55 -21.47 10.30
C PHE A 13 9.72 -20.20 10.46
N LEU A 14 8.43 -20.28 10.09
CA LEU A 14 7.47 -19.16 10.06
C LEU A 14 6.25 -19.49 10.90
N PRO A 15 6.34 -19.41 12.25
CA PRO A 15 5.23 -19.72 13.13
C PRO A 15 4.13 -18.65 13.05
N THR A 16 2.88 -19.11 13.25
CA THR A 16 1.71 -18.23 13.35
C THR A 16 0.81 -18.70 14.46
N LEU A 17 0.36 -17.77 15.30
CA LEU A 17 -0.63 -17.97 16.35
C LEU A 17 -1.81 -17.02 16.11
N ASN A 18 -3.03 -17.55 16.10
CA ASN A 18 -4.26 -16.78 16.02
C ASN A 18 -5.20 -17.22 17.14
N LEU A 19 -5.61 -16.27 17.97
CA LEU A 19 -6.56 -16.48 19.05
C LEU A 19 -7.79 -15.60 18.81
N LYS A 20 -8.97 -16.16 19.02
CA LYS A 20 -10.23 -15.42 19.03
C LYS A 20 -10.94 -15.67 20.35
N TYR A 21 -11.32 -14.59 21.01
CA TYR A 21 -12.17 -14.63 22.20
C TYR A 21 -13.50 -13.95 21.86
N THR A 22 -14.59 -14.71 21.95
CA THR A 22 -15.96 -14.22 21.75
C THR A 22 -16.49 -13.78 23.09
N ILE A 23 -16.68 -12.47 23.28
CA ILE A 23 -17.20 -11.88 24.52
C ILE A 23 -18.72 -12.17 24.63
N ASN A 24 -19.44 -11.94 23.53
CA ASN A 24 -20.84 -12.23 23.31
C ASN A 24 -21.16 -12.30 21.83
N ASP A 25 -22.42 -12.47 21.43
CA ASP A 25 -22.82 -12.61 20.02
C ASP A 25 -22.45 -11.42 19.14
N ALA A 26 -22.30 -10.23 19.72
CA ALA A 26 -21.98 -9.01 19.00
C ALA A 26 -20.49 -8.62 19.08
N ASN A 27 -19.74 -9.13 20.06
CA ASN A 27 -18.40 -8.62 20.36
C ASN A 27 -17.36 -9.72 20.39
N SER A 28 -16.23 -9.49 19.73
CA SER A 28 -15.08 -10.38 19.77
C SER A 28 -13.75 -9.63 19.81
N ILE A 29 -12.75 -10.28 20.40
CA ILE A 29 -11.34 -9.85 20.39
C ILE A 29 -10.55 -10.91 19.66
N ARG A 30 -9.64 -10.46 18.78
CA ARG A 30 -8.67 -11.31 18.09
C ARG A 30 -7.26 -10.86 18.42
N PHE A 31 -6.41 -11.82 18.71
CA PHE A 31 -4.97 -11.61 18.80
C PHE A 31 -4.28 -12.48 17.75
N SER A 32 -3.31 -11.90 17.05
CA SER A 32 -2.47 -12.60 16.09
C SER A 32 -1.00 -12.29 16.36
N ALA A 33 -0.16 -13.32 16.28
CA ALA A 33 1.28 -13.19 16.32
C ALA A 33 1.88 -14.09 15.25
N SER A 34 2.80 -13.54 14.43
CA SER A 34 3.43 -14.32 13.35
C SER A 34 4.82 -13.84 13.03
N ARG A 35 5.66 -14.77 12.54
CA ARG A 35 6.90 -14.45 11.85
C ARG A 35 6.71 -14.67 10.36
N THR A 36 7.04 -13.68 9.54
CA THR A 36 6.98 -13.75 8.07
C THR A 36 8.33 -13.43 7.45
N VAL A 37 8.53 -13.77 6.17
CA VAL A 37 9.76 -13.50 5.43
C VAL A 37 9.46 -12.59 4.25
N THR A 38 10.29 -11.56 4.06
CA THR A 38 10.36 -10.74 2.85
C THR A 38 11.54 -11.22 2.03
N ARG A 39 11.28 -11.71 0.82
CA ARG A 39 12.33 -12.14 -0.11
C ARG A 39 12.56 -11.05 -1.14
N PRO A 40 13.83 -10.77 -1.51
CA PRO A 40 14.11 -9.88 -2.63
C PRO A 40 13.43 -10.42 -3.90
N SER A 41 12.82 -9.53 -4.66
CA SER A 41 12.30 -9.86 -5.99
C SER A 41 13.45 -10.02 -6.99
N PHE A 42 13.20 -10.71 -8.10
CA PHE A 42 14.22 -10.89 -9.14
C PHE A 42 14.73 -9.56 -9.71
N ILE A 43 13.84 -8.57 -9.81
CA ILE A 43 14.21 -7.26 -10.34
C ILE A 43 15.08 -6.47 -9.35
N GLU A 44 14.86 -6.63 -8.04
CA GLU A 44 15.68 -6.02 -7.00
C GLU A 44 17.08 -6.62 -6.93
N MET A 45 17.24 -7.89 -7.34
CA MET A 45 18.52 -8.57 -7.40
C MET A 45 19.21 -8.49 -8.77
N ALA A 46 18.54 -7.97 -9.81
CA ALA A 46 19.04 -7.97 -11.18
C ALA A 46 20.28 -7.05 -11.33
N PRO A 47 21.48 -7.57 -11.65
CA PRO A 47 22.71 -6.79 -11.68
C PRO A 47 22.87 -5.95 -12.98
N PHE A 48 21.77 -5.58 -13.62
CA PHE A 48 21.74 -4.74 -14.82
C PHE A 48 20.94 -3.48 -14.61
N LEU A 49 21.20 -2.47 -15.46
CA LEU A 49 20.49 -1.20 -15.45
C LEU A 49 19.15 -1.33 -16.17
N TYR A 50 18.09 -0.81 -15.56
CA TYR A 50 16.76 -0.72 -16.15
C TYR A 50 16.06 0.57 -15.72
N GLN A 51 14.94 0.89 -16.34
CA GLN A 51 14.06 2.01 -16.00
C GLN A 51 12.61 1.49 -15.90
N GLU A 52 11.87 1.97 -14.91
CA GLU A 52 10.45 1.60 -14.73
C GLU A 52 9.55 2.26 -15.78
N SER A 53 9.96 3.47 -16.25
CA SER A 53 9.29 4.20 -17.31
C SER A 53 10.28 5.09 -18.05
N TYR A 54 9.91 5.56 -19.24
CA TYR A 54 10.74 6.51 -20.00
C TYR A 54 10.94 7.81 -19.19
N GLY A 55 12.18 8.24 -19.07
CA GLY A 55 12.55 9.45 -18.32
C GLY A 55 12.65 9.27 -16.78
N SER A 56 12.28 8.11 -16.23
CA SER A 56 12.51 7.83 -14.81
C SER A 56 13.99 7.59 -14.51
N ALA A 57 14.37 7.67 -13.22
CA ALA A 57 15.73 7.35 -12.79
C ALA A 57 16.12 5.93 -13.19
N GLN A 58 17.38 5.73 -13.54
CA GLN A 58 17.94 4.40 -13.77
C GLN A 58 18.00 3.64 -12.46
N ILE A 59 17.76 2.34 -12.54
CA ILE A 59 17.77 1.43 -11.39
C ILE A 59 18.74 0.29 -11.70
N ARG A 60 19.54 -0.07 -10.70
CA ARG A 60 20.38 -1.26 -10.72
C ARG A 60 20.04 -2.12 -9.52
N GLY A 61 19.67 -3.35 -9.75
CA GLY A 61 19.46 -4.30 -8.67
C GLY A 61 20.75 -4.63 -7.92
N ASN A 62 20.61 -5.24 -6.75
CA ASN A 62 21.70 -5.64 -5.88
C ASN A 62 21.58 -7.14 -5.62
N ASP A 63 22.52 -7.93 -6.12
CA ASP A 63 22.55 -9.40 -5.96
C ASP A 63 23.04 -9.86 -4.58
N GLU A 64 23.51 -8.94 -3.73
CA GLU A 64 23.89 -9.20 -2.33
C GLU A 64 22.71 -9.14 -1.35
N LEU A 65 21.50 -8.80 -1.83
CA LEU A 65 20.32 -8.72 -0.97
C LEU A 65 20.03 -10.03 -0.26
N GLN A 66 19.68 -9.92 1.01
CA GLN A 66 19.29 -11.02 1.88
C GLN A 66 17.79 -10.99 2.19
N ASN A 67 17.27 -12.11 2.65
CA ASN A 67 15.89 -12.17 3.14
C ASN A 67 15.75 -11.32 4.41
N GLY A 68 14.69 -10.51 4.46
CA GLY A 68 14.24 -9.85 5.67
C GLY A 68 13.21 -10.71 6.41
N TYR A 69 13.11 -10.54 7.73
CA TYR A 69 12.10 -11.20 8.54
C TYR A 69 11.24 -10.18 9.27
N ASN A 70 9.95 -10.48 9.39
CA ASN A 70 9.02 -9.60 10.07
C ASN A 70 8.36 -10.35 11.22
N TYR A 71 8.33 -9.73 12.39
CA TYR A 71 7.61 -10.20 13.58
C TYR A 71 6.38 -9.32 13.74
N ASN A 72 5.21 -9.90 13.56
CA ASN A 72 3.94 -9.19 13.51
C ASN A 72 3.11 -9.53 14.75
N PHE A 73 2.49 -8.51 15.33
CA PHE A 73 1.57 -8.61 16.47
C PHE A 73 0.37 -7.71 16.18
N ASP A 74 -0.83 -8.29 16.27
CA ASP A 74 -2.09 -7.60 16.00
C ASP A 74 -3.09 -7.88 17.12
N LEU A 75 -3.78 -6.85 17.56
CA LEU A 75 -4.91 -6.96 18.49
C LEU A 75 -6.10 -6.22 17.88
N ARG A 76 -7.19 -6.94 17.65
CA ARG A 76 -8.40 -6.41 17.02
C ARG A 76 -9.63 -6.65 17.91
N TYR A 77 -10.37 -5.59 18.17
CA TYR A 77 -11.70 -5.63 18.71
C TYR A 77 -12.74 -5.43 17.59
N GLU A 78 -13.79 -6.23 17.60
CA GLU A 78 -14.89 -6.19 16.62
C GLU A 78 -16.22 -6.11 17.36
N CYS A 79 -17.07 -5.19 16.93
CA CYS A 79 -18.45 -5.06 17.38
C CYS A 79 -19.38 -5.12 16.18
N PHE A 80 -20.27 -6.10 16.17
CA PHE A 80 -21.27 -6.31 15.12
C PHE A 80 -22.63 -5.84 15.59
N GLY A 81 -23.27 -5.00 14.79
CA GLY A 81 -24.64 -4.55 14.99
C GLY A 81 -25.65 -5.36 14.17
N LYS A 82 -26.89 -4.86 14.18
CA LYS A 82 -27.95 -5.41 13.30
C LYS A 82 -27.66 -5.03 11.84
N ASN A 83 -28.26 -5.79 10.89
CA ASN A 83 -28.21 -5.53 9.46
C ASN A 83 -26.78 -5.52 8.83
N GLY A 84 -25.81 -6.17 9.46
CA GLY A 84 -24.42 -6.20 9.00
C GLY A 84 -23.61 -4.94 9.36
N ASP A 85 -24.12 -4.10 10.24
CA ASP A 85 -23.35 -3.00 10.82
C ASP A 85 -22.13 -3.55 11.56
N MET A 86 -21.01 -2.86 11.48
CA MET A 86 -19.78 -3.26 12.14
C MET A 86 -18.91 -2.04 12.46
N ILE A 87 -18.29 -2.07 13.62
CA ILE A 87 -17.14 -1.23 13.94
C ILE A 87 -16.01 -2.12 14.43
N SER A 88 -14.79 -1.87 13.99
CA SER A 88 -13.62 -2.53 14.53
C SER A 88 -12.48 -1.55 14.78
N LEU A 89 -11.67 -1.89 15.76
CA LEU A 89 -10.44 -1.20 16.11
C LEU A 89 -9.32 -2.22 16.16
N THR A 90 -8.26 -1.98 15.36
CA THR A 90 -7.06 -2.82 15.34
C THR A 90 -5.86 -1.99 15.74
N GLY A 91 -5.09 -2.46 16.72
CA GLY A 91 -3.73 -1.98 16.98
C GLY A 91 -2.75 -3.02 16.51
N TYR A 92 -1.66 -2.61 15.85
CA TYR A 92 -0.63 -3.52 15.38
C TYR A 92 0.77 -2.99 15.66
N PHE A 93 1.70 -3.94 15.79
CA PHE A 93 3.13 -3.67 15.88
C PHE A 93 3.90 -4.68 15.03
N LYS A 94 4.90 -4.19 14.27
CA LYS A 94 5.79 -5.01 13.45
C LYS A 94 7.22 -4.62 13.73
N TYR A 95 8.04 -5.61 14.03
CA TYR A 95 9.49 -5.46 14.02
C TYR A 95 10.03 -6.05 12.71
N LEU A 96 10.84 -5.27 12.00
CA LEU A 96 11.40 -5.60 10.70
C LEU A 96 12.90 -5.84 10.88
N ASP A 97 13.33 -7.06 10.63
CA ASP A 97 14.73 -7.46 10.62
C ASP A 97 15.21 -7.48 9.17
N SER A 98 16.24 -6.70 8.89
CA SER A 98 16.86 -6.58 7.57
C SER A 98 15.88 -6.22 6.44
N PRO A 99 14.97 -5.21 6.60
CA PRO A 99 14.06 -4.82 5.53
C PRO A 99 14.82 -4.31 4.30
N ILE A 100 14.26 -4.56 3.12
CA ILE A 100 14.84 -4.10 1.85
C ILE A 100 14.36 -2.69 1.57
N GLU A 101 15.30 -1.78 1.36
CA GLU A 101 15.06 -0.36 1.09
C GLU A 101 15.62 0.05 -0.28
N ARG A 102 14.85 0.84 -1.03
CA ARG A 102 15.33 1.49 -2.25
C ARG A 102 16.15 2.73 -1.87
N ILE A 103 17.35 2.79 -2.36
CA ILE A 103 18.32 3.86 -2.08
C ILE A 103 18.68 4.61 -3.36
N GLN A 104 19.13 5.85 -3.22
CA GLN A 104 19.79 6.58 -4.29
C GLN A 104 21.31 6.41 -4.19
N ALA A 105 21.98 6.36 -5.33
CA ALA A 105 23.42 6.41 -5.46
C ALA A 105 23.77 7.42 -6.57
N LEU A 106 24.89 8.10 -6.43
CA LEU A 106 25.42 8.99 -7.48
C LEU A 106 26.43 8.21 -8.31
N GLN A 107 26.21 8.14 -9.60
CA GLN A 107 27.16 7.53 -10.53
C GLN A 107 27.36 8.47 -11.73
N GLY A 108 28.57 9.03 -11.86
CA GLY A 108 28.94 9.88 -12.99
C GLY A 108 28.08 11.14 -13.16
N GLY A 109 27.55 11.71 -12.05
CA GLY A 109 26.66 12.87 -12.07
C GLY A 109 25.18 12.58 -12.33
N ALA A 110 24.82 11.33 -12.63
CA ALA A 110 23.43 10.90 -12.77
C ALA A 110 22.91 10.23 -11.49
N THR A 111 21.61 10.35 -11.21
CA THR A 111 20.96 9.66 -10.11
C THR A 111 20.69 8.20 -10.51
N LEU A 112 21.29 7.29 -9.77
CA LEU A 112 21.06 5.86 -9.87
C LEU A 112 20.30 5.38 -8.63
N HIS A 113 19.22 4.61 -8.81
CA HIS A 113 18.59 3.90 -7.72
C HIS A 113 19.14 2.48 -7.59
N SER A 114 19.18 1.97 -6.38
CA SER A 114 19.55 0.60 -6.06
C SER A 114 18.77 0.11 -4.84
N PHE A 115 19.06 -1.09 -4.36
CA PHE A 115 18.40 -1.70 -3.20
C PHE A 115 19.44 -2.13 -2.17
N ARG A 116 19.08 -2.09 -0.90
CA ARG A 116 19.92 -2.52 0.20
C ARG A 116 19.06 -3.02 1.36
N ASN A 117 19.56 -3.99 2.11
CA ASN A 117 18.97 -4.32 3.40
C ASN A 117 19.32 -3.22 4.41
N ALA A 118 18.33 -2.70 5.12
CA ALA A 118 18.53 -1.88 6.31
C ALA A 118 18.83 -2.78 7.52
N ASP A 119 19.36 -2.21 8.60
CA ASP A 119 19.69 -2.98 9.80
C ASP A 119 18.42 -3.52 10.46
N ASN A 120 17.50 -2.63 10.75
CA ASN A 120 16.19 -2.98 11.29
C ASN A 120 15.18 -1.86 11.05
N GLY A 121 13.94 -2.15 11.36
CA GLY A 121 12.88 -1.18 11.32
C GLY A 121 11.71 -1.58 12.21
N MET A 122 10.77 -0.67 12.36
CA MET A 122 9.52 -0.95 13.04
C MET A 122 8.35 -0.24 12.36
N ALA A 123 7.17 -0.82 12.49
CA ALA A 123 5.92 -0.20 12.14
C ALA A 123 4.90 -0.44 13.25
N ALA A 124 4.22 0.60 13.69
CA ALA A 124 3.14 0.50 14.66
C ALA A 124 1.98 1.37 14.19
N GLY A 125 0.76 0.92 14.39
CA GLY A 125 -0.38 1.68 13.93
C GLY A 125 -1.69 1.26 14.52
N VAL A 126 -2.70 2.06 14.16
CA VAL A 126 -4.08 1.84 14.56
C VAL A 126 -4.97 1.93 13.32
N GLU A 127 -5.90 1.01 13.20
CA GLU A 127 -6.90 0.96 12.13
C GLU A 127 -8.30 0.96 12.72
N VAL A 128 -9.17 1.80 12.17
CA VAL A 128 -10.60 1.82 12.47
C VAL A 128 -11.34 1.44 11.20
N GLU A 129 -12.25 0.48 11.31
CA GLU A 129 -13.17 0.10 10.23
C GLU A 129 -14.60 0.29 10.69
N PHE A 130 -15.41 0.84 9.83
CA PHE A 130 -16.81 1.11 10.07
C PHE A 130 -17.65 0.69 8.88
N ARG A 131 -18.76 -0.02 9.14
CA ARG A 131 -19.79 -0.34 8.14
C ARG A 131 -21.15 -0.05 8.72
N LYS A 132 -22.00 0.62 7.96
CA LYS A 132 -23.35 1.00 8.38
C LYS A 132 -24.34 0.87 7.24
N GLN A 133 -25.42 0.15 7.51
CA GLN A 133 -26.61 0.22 6.67
C GLN A 133 -27.34 1.53 6.99
N LEU A 134 -27.31 2.52 6.07
CA LEU A 134 -27.91 3.84 6.29
C LEU A 134 -29.43 3.79 6.15
N ILE A 135 -29.88 3.24 5.02
CA ILE A 135 -31.28 2.95 4.70
C ILE A 135 -31.32 1.63 3.92
N LYS A 136 -32.52 1.16 3.56
CA LYS A 136 -32.66 -0.01 2.71
C LYS A 136 -31.80 0.15 1.44
N ASP A 137 -31.03 -0.89 1.12
CA ASP A 137 -30.18 -1.00 -0.06
C ASP A 137 -29.02 0.02 -0.15
N LEU A 138 -28.84 0.95 0.83
CA LEU A 138 -27.76 1.92 0.88
C LEU A 138 -26.83 1.64 2.06
N ARG A 139 -25.56 1.36 1.79
CA ARG A 139 -24.53 1.06 2.77
C ARG A 139 -23.35 2.03 2.65
N LEU A 140 -22.85 2.46 3.78
CA LEU A 140 -21.60 3.19 3.94
C LEU A 140 -20.55 2.26 4.56
N GLY A 141 -19.39 2.17 3.92
CA GLY A 141 -18.16 1.61 4.47
C GLY A 141 -17.11 2.70 4.62
N ALA A 142 -16.31 2.65 5.66
CA ALA A 142 -15.15 3.52 5.82
C ALA A 142 -14.07 2.82 6.61
N ASN A 143 -12.80 3.08 6.28
CA ASN A 143 -11.68 2.73 7.11
C ASN A 143 -10.65 3.85 7.14
N LEU A 144 -9.99 3.98 8.28
CA LEU A 144 -8.91 4.91 8.52
C LEU A 144 -7.77 4.17 9.18
N SER A 145 -6.57 4.29 8.64
CA SER A 145 -5.34 3.76 9.21
C SER A 145 -4.36 4.90 9.48
N TYR A 146 -3.79 4.89 10.67
CA TYR A 146 -2.63 5.71 11.02
C TYR A 146 -1.47 4.80 11.35
N MET A 147 -0.32 5.03 10.73
CA MET A 147 0.88 4.22 10.87
C MET A 147 2.10 5.09 11.17
N TYR A 148 2.79 4.77 12.24
CA TYR A 148 4.14 5.25 12.51
C TYR A 148 5.14 4.18 12.06
N THR A 149 6.19 4.60 11.35
CA THR A 149 7.27 3.70 10.94
C THR A 149 8.62 4.35 11.19
N ASN A 150 9.62 3.55 11.51
CA ASN A 150 11.01 3.97 11.58
C ASN A 150 11.90 2.86 11.05
N VAL A 151 12.89 3.21 10.26
CA VAL A 151 13.91 2.30 9.74
C VAL A 151 15.29 2.90 9.97
N LYS A 152 16.22 2.03 10.36
CA LYS A 152 17.62 2.39 10.61
C LYS A 152 18.49 1.80 9.51
N LEU A 153 19.17 2.67 8.78
CA LEU A 153 20.11 2.28 7.72
C LEU A 153 21.50 2.00 8.30
N PRO A 154 22.27 1.08 7.68
CA PRO A 154 23.63 0.74 8.12
C PRO A 154 24.55 1.95 8.11
N GLU A 155 25.53 1.96 9.00
CA GLU A 155 26.58 2.95 8.97
C GLU A 155 27.45 2.85 7.71
N GLY A 156 28.05 3.98 7.28
CA GLY A 156 28.97 4.02 6.13
C GLY A 156 28.32 4.27 4.76
N GLY A 157 27.00 4.49 4.69
CA GLY A 157 26.32 4.92 3.46
C GLY A 157 26.28 6.45 3.29
N ALA A 158 26.14 6.93 2.06
CA ALA A 158 26.01 8.37 1.74
C ALA A 158 24.58 8.90 1.98
N TYR A 159 23.84 8.33 2.94
CA TYR A 159 22.45 8.71 3.23
C TYR A 159 22.38 10.04 3.97
N THR A 160 21.47 10.90 3.56
CA THR A 160 21.20 12.15 4.26
C THR A 160 20.52 11.88 5.61
N ASN A 161 19.57 10.97 5.65
CA ASN A 161 18.84 10.56 6.85
C ASN A 161 19.10 9.09 7.16
N LYS A 162 19.79 8.80 8.24
CA LYS A 162 20.09 7.42 8.68
C LYS A 162 18.90 6.75 9.37
N GLU A 163 18.09 7.53 10.06
CA GLU A 163 16.82 7.09 10.67
C GLU A 163 15.69 7.88 10.05
N ARG A 164 14.65 7.18 9.57
CA ARG A 164 13.56 7.78 8.82
C ARG A 164 12.34 6.87 8.75
N PRO A 165 11.17 7.39 8.34
CA PRO A 165 10.04 6.55 8.00
C PRO A 165 10.38 5.51 6.91
N LEU A 166 9.73 4.36 6.96
CA LEU A 166 9.87 3.30 5.97
C LEU A 166 9.47 3.82 4.59
N GLN A 167 10.30 3.56 3.58
CA GLN A 167 10.00 3.94 2.21
C GLN A 167 8.71 3.28 1.72
N GLY A 168 7.91 4.02 0.95
CA GLY A 168 6.63 3.57 0.42
C GLY A 168 5.48 3.51 1.44
N ALA A 169 5.78 3.62 2.75
CA ALA A 169 4.77 3.63 3.80
C ALA A 169 4.13 5.02 3.94
N SER A 170 2.81 5.07 3.78
CA SER A 170 2.04 6.30 4.02
C SER A 170 1.56 6.31 5.47
N PRO A 171 1.80 7.40 6.25
CA PRO A 171 1.37 7.47 7.64
C PRO A 171 -0.16 7.51 7.80
N ILE A 172 -0.89 7.94 6.77
CA ILE A 172 -2.36 8.01 6.79
C ILE A 172 -2.90 7.38 5.51
N LEU A 173 -3.82 6.42 5.70
CA LEU A 173 -4.64 5.86 4.63
C LEU A 173 -6.11 5.95 5.06
N ALA A 174 -6.97 6.45 4.18
CA ALA A 174 -8.41 6.47 4.42
C ALA A 174 -9.15 6.02 3.17
N ASN A 175 -10.17 5.20 3.37
CA ASN A 175 -11.08 4.76 2.33
C ASN A 175 -12.51 4.98 2.80
N ALA A 176 -13.38 5.34 1.87
CA ALA A 176 -14.81 5.36 2.09
C ALA A 176 -15.52 4.82 0.85
N ASP A 177 -16.52 3.99 1.06
CA ASP A 177 -17.39 3.48 0.00
C ASP A 177 -18.85 3.72 0.33
N LEU A 178 -19.59 4.18 -0.66
CA LEU A 178 -21.04 4.29 -0.62
C LEU A 178 -21.62 3.39 -1.69
N THR A 179 -22.36 2.37 -1.27
CA THR A 179 -22.93 1.36 -2.16
C THR A 179 -24.45 1.39 -2.07
N TYR A 180 -25.10 1.51 -3.23
CA TYR A 180 -26.56 1.45 -3.37
C TYR A 180 -26.96 0.31 -4.29
N SER A 181 -27.69 -0.69 -3.75
CA SER A 181 -27.96 -1.96 -4.44
C SER A 181 -29.43 -2.35 -4.39
N PRO A 182 -30.38 -1.55 -4.97
CA PRO A 182 -31.80 -1.88 -4.99
C PRO A 182 -32.09 -3.02 -5.94
N ARG A 183 -33.07 -3.85 -5.56
CA ARG A 183 -33.63 -4.91 -6.40
C ARG A 183 -34.99 -4.50 -6.94
N PHE A 184 -35.22 -4.81 -8.21
CA PHE A 184 -36.49 -4.54 -8.93
C PHE A 184 -37.09 -5.87 -9.41
N GLY A 185 -37.96 -6.45 -8.56
CA GLY A 185 -38.46 -7.81 -8.76
C GLY A 185 -37.43 -8.88 -8.43
N GLU A 186 -37.53 -10.06 -9.06
CA GLU A 186 -36.71 -11.22 -8.70
C GLU A 186 -35.34 -11.25 -9.44
N GLU A 187 -35.27 -10.67 -10.63
CA GLU A 187 -34.14 -10.85 -11.55
C GLU A 187 -33.31 -9.57 -11.80
N ARG A 188 -33.86 -8.39 -11.49
CA ARG A 188 -33.22 -7.12 -11.82
C ARG A 188 -32.57 -6.51 -10.57
N GLN A 189 -31.32 -6.14 -10.68
CA GLN A 189 -30.59 -5.48 -9.61
C GLN A 189 -29.74 -4.36 -10.18
N LEU A 190 -29.81 -3.19 -9.57
CA LEU A 190 -28.88 -2.09 -9.79
C LEU A 190 -27.82 -2.12 -8.68
N ASN A 191 -26.56 -1.99 -9.04
CA ASN A 191 -25.46 -1.87 -8.09
C ASN A 191 -24.68 -0.60 -8.44
N LEU A 192 -24.75 0.40 -7.58
CA LEU A 192 -23.96 1.62 -7.70
C LEU A 192 -22.94 1.66 -6.56
N ALA A 193 -21.70 2.01 -6.87
CA ALA A 193 -20.68 2.23 -5.84
C ALA A 193 -19.85 3.46 -6.16
N LEU A 194 -19.63 4.28 -5.14
CA LEU A 194 -18.71 5.39 -5.15
C LEU A 194 -17.62 5.09 -4.12
N LEU A 195 -16.36 5.07 -4.57
CA LEU A 195 -15.22 4.69 -3.75
C LEU A 195 -14.22 5.84 -3.72
N TYR A 196 -13.98 6.37 -2.52
CA TYR A 196 -12.97 7.38 -2.26
C TYR A 196 -11.77 6.77 -1.55
N ASN A 197 -10.57 7.13 -1.98
CA ASN A 197 -9.32 6.76 -1.34
C ASN A 197 -8.46 8.00 -1.11
N LEU A 198 -7.87 8.09 0.07
CA LEU A 198 -6.84 9.04 0.44
C LEU A 198 -5.58 8.28 0.83
N GLN A 199 -4.49 8.59 0.14
CA GLN A 199 -3.14 8.15 0.48
C GLN A 199 -2.32 9.35 0.91
N GLY A 200 -1.89 9.40 2.17
CA GLY A 200 -1.02 10.44 2.68
C GLY A 200 0.36 10.46 2.01
N SER A 201 1.11 11.51 2.23
CA SER A 201 2.47 11.65 1.71
C SER A 201 3.37 10.50 2.19
N ARG A 202 4.26 10.03 1.30
CA ARG A 202 5.19 8.93 1.58
C ARG A 202 6.53 9.15 0.91
N ILE A 203 7.60 8.56 1.46
CA ILE A 203 8.91 8.56 0.82
C ILE A 203 8.86 7.68 -0.42
N HIS A 204 9.18 8.26 -1.58
CA HIS A 204 9.33 7.54 -2.85
C HIS A 204 10.75 7.04 -3.03
N ALA A 205 11.75 7.91 -2.76
CA ALA A 205 13.16 7.54 -2.83
C ALA A 205 13.95 8.26 -1.75
N VAL A 206 14.93 7.57 -1.20
CA VAL A 206 15.77 8.05 -0.12
C VAL A 206 16.84 8.98 -0.65
N GLY A 207 17.01 10.13 -0.02
CA GLY A 207 18.01 11.12 -0.37
C GLY A 207 19.42 10.71 0.05
N VAL A 208 20.40 11.15 -0.74
CA VAL A 208 21.84 10.94 -0.52
C VAL A 208 22.62 12.24 -0.77
N SER A 209 23.82 12.32 -0.24
CA SER A 209 24.77 13.42 -0.52
C SER A 209 24.17 14.81 -0.26
N ASN A 210 23.54 14.99 0.89
CA ASN A 210 22.89 16.23 1.32
C ASN A 210 21.64 16.63 0.51
N LEU A 211 21.06 15.72 -0.26
CA LEU A 211 19.72 15.87 -0.80
C LEU A 211 18.73 15.20 0.13
N GLY A 212 17.57 15.81 0.35
CA GLY A 212 16.47 15.23 1.12
C GLY A 212 15.79 14.08 0.38
N ASP A 213 14.92 13.38 1.10
CA ASP A 213 14.12 12.31 0.52
C ASP A 213 13.14 12.87 -0.53
N ILE A 214 12.93 12.13 -1.61
CA ILE A 214 11.85 12.43 -2.56
C ILE A 214 10.56 11.89 -1.98
N LYS A 215 9.57 12.77 -1.77
CA LYS A 215 8.26 12.44 -1.21
C LYS A 215 7.17 12.56 -2.27
N GLN A 216 6.43 11.50 -2.48
CA GLN A 216 5.14 11.56 -3.16
C GLN A 216 4.17 12.34 -2.26
N GLN A 217 3.51 13.36 -2.81
CA GLN A 217 2.53 14.15 -2.09
C GLN A 217 1.22 13.37 -1.91
N THR A 218 0.39 13.83 -0.97
CA THR A 218 -0.93 13.23 -0.70
C THR A 218 -1.75 13.11 -1.99
N LEU A 219 -2.31 11.94 -2.22
CA LEU A 219 -3.12 11.61 -3.38
C LEU A 219 -4.55 11.25 -2.96
N HIS A 220 -5.51 11.82 -3.67
CA HIS A 220 -6.93 11.53 -3.54
C HIS A 220 -7.42 10.90 -4.83
N THR A 221 -8.12 9.77 -4.75
CA THR A 221 -8.77 9.14 -5.90
C THR A 221 -10.26 8.92 -5.62
N LEU A 222 -11.07 9.01 -6.64
CA LEU A 222 -12.50 8.73 -6.59
C LEU A 222 -12.86 7.84 -7.77
N ASN A 223 -13.46 6.70 -7.48
CA ASN A 223 -13.88 5.74 -8.48
C ASN A 223 -15.40 5.57 -8.40
N PHE A 224 -16.02 5.35 -9.54
CA PHE A 224 -17.45 5.05 -9.65
C PHE A 224 -17.64 3.74 -10.39
N SER A 225 -18.56 2.91 -9.92
CA SER A 225 -19.01 1.75 -10.65
C SER A 225 -20.52 1.67 -10.66
N ALA A 226 -21.07 1.26 -11.79
CA ALA A 226 -22.48 0.96 -11.98
C ALA A 226 -22.61 -0.41 -12.62
N GLY A 227 -23.38 -1.30 -12.01
CA GLY A 227 -23.75 -2.60 -12.56
C GLY A 227 -25.26 -2.70 -12.65
N TYR A 228 -25.78 -3.28 -13.72
CA TYR A 228 -27.18 -3.53 -13.86
C TYR A 228 -27.43 -4.95 -14.40
N ASP A 229 -28.03 -5.78 -13.55
CA ASP A 229 -28.52 -7.10 -13.94
C ASP A 229 -29.92 -6.92 -14.53
N LEU A 230 -30.04 -7.12 -15.84
CA LEU A 230 -31.31 -7.00 -16.56
C LEU A 230 -32.19 -8.21 -16.26
N ASN A 231 -31.57 -9.39 -16.20
CA ASN A 231 -32.18 -10.68 -15.87
C ASN A 231 -31.05 -11.66 -15.49
N ARG A 232 -31.40 -12.95 -15.24
CA ARG A 232 -30.42 -13.99 -14.86
C ARG A 232 -29.31 -14.23 -15.88
N HIS A 233 -29.49 -13.81 -17.13
CA HIS A 233 -28.53 -14.06 -18.21
C HIS A 233 -27.70 -12.83 -18.59
N PHE A 234 -28.25 -11.63 -18.49
CA PHE A 234 -27.64 -10.41 -19.02
C PHE A 234 -27.30 -9.42 -17.91
N SER A 235 -26.05 -8.97 -17.89
CA SER A 235 -25.63 -7.84 -17.05
C SER A 235 -24.74 -6.85 -17.80
N LEU A 236 -24.89 -5.57 -17.44
CA LEU A 236 -24.08 -4.45 -17.91
C LEU A 236 -23.24 -3.91 -16.76
N LYS A 237 -22.03 -3.47 -17.05
CA LYS A 237 -21.12 -2.86 -16.09
C LYS A 237 -20.48 -1.62 -16.69
N LEU A 238 -20.42 -0.55 -15.91
CA LEU A 238 -19.65 0.66 -16.18
C LEU A 238 -18.70 0.87 -15.00
N GLN A 239 -17.43 1.12 -15.28
CA GLN A 239 -16.45 1.58 -14.29
C GLN A 239 -15.82 2.87 -14.78
N VAL A 240 -15.63 3.79 -13.86
CA VAL A 240 -14.90 5.05 -14.09
C VAL A 240 -13.87 5.18 -12.97
N ASN A 241 -12.60 5.06 -13.33
CA ASN A 241 -11.50 5.15 -12.39
C ASN A 241 -10.88 6.54 -12.43
N ASP A 242 -10.49 7.00 -11.26
CA ASP A 242 -9.84 8.29 -11.04
C ASP A 242 -10.61 9.49 -11.60
N LEU A 243 -11.88 9.64 -11.17
CA LEU A 243 -12.76 10.77 -11.52
C LEU A 243 -12.15 12.14 -11.14
N LEU A 244 -11.33 12.18 -10.07
CA LEU A 244 -10.68 13.42 -9.64
C LEU A 244 -9.51 13.82 -10.54
N ASN A 245 -8.89 12.85 -11.22
CA ASN A 245 -7.76 13.03 -12.14
C ASN A 245 -6.70 13.98 -11.56
N ARG A 246 -6.31 13.75 -10.30
CA ARG A 246 -5.35 14.61 -9.60
C ARG A 246 -3.93 14.38 -10.11
N ASN A 247 -3.11 15.44 -10.06
CA ASN A 247 -1.69 15.30 -10.30
C ASN A 247 -1.05 14.41 -9.24
N VAL A 248 -0.25 13.44 -9.66
CA VAL A 248 0.74 12.76 -8.83
C VAL A 248 1.97 13.65 -8.81
N ILE A 249 2.35 14.14 -7.64
CA ILE A 249 3.42 15.14 -7.48
C ILE A 249 4.49 14.56 -6.56
N PHE A 250 5.73 14.68 -6.96
CA PHE A 250 6.90 14.33 -6.17
C PHE A 250 7.70 15.57 -5.86
N LYS A 251 8.06 15.73 -4.60
CA LYS A 251 8.88 16.83 -4.12
C LYS A 251 10.11 16.33 -3.40
N GLN A 252 11.19 17.08 -3.50
CA GLN A 252 12.44 16.84 -2.79
C GLN A 252 12.80 18.06 -1.96
N GLU A 253 13.16 17.84 -0.71
CA GLU A 253 13.70 18.87 0.17
C GLU A 253 15.16 19.13 -0.19
N VAL A 254 15.51 20.41 -0.31
CA VAL A 254 16.89 20.89 -0.42
C VAL A 254 17.34 21.36 0.96
N PRO A 255 18.10 20.56 1.74
CA PRO A 255 18.39 20.85 3.15
C PRO A 255 19.15 22.16 3.37
N SER A 256 19.98 22.58 2.40
CA SER A 256 20.73 23.85 2.48
C SER A 256 19.87 25.09 2.49
N THR A 257 18.66 25.03 1.95
CA THR A 257 17.72 26.15 1.85
C THR A 257 16.42 25.92 2.61
N GLY A 258 16.14 24.67 3.04
CA GLY A 258 14.88 24.25 3.64
C GLY A 258 13.69 24.35 2.70
N THR A 259 13.94 24.47 1.37
CA THR A 259 12.89 24.58 0.35
C THR A 259 12.56 23.22 -0.25
N GLU A 260 11.28 22.98 -0.54
CA GLU A 260 10.84 21.82 -1.32
C GLU A 260 10.77 22.19 -2.81
N VAL A 261 11.40 21.39 -3.65
CA VAL A 261 11.37 21.52 -5.11
C VAL A 261 10.55 20.37 -5.69
N GLU A 262 9.68 20.70 -6.63
CA GLU A 262 8.95 19.68 -7.40
C GLU A 262 9.91 19.04 -8.41
N VAL A 263 10.07 17.71 -8.30
CA VAL A 263 10.99 16.94 -9.15
C VAL A 263 10.27 16.15 -10.23
N GLU A 264 9.01 15.81 -10.00
CA GLU A 264 8.19 15.10 -10.97
C GLU A 264 6.70 15.39 -10.76
N ARG A 265 5.97 15.50 -11.88
CA ARG A 265 4.52 15.65 -11.91
C ARG A 265 3.93 14.94 -13.12
N TYR A 266 2.91 14.13 -12.89
CA TYR A 266 2.13 13.55 -13.99
C TYR A 266 0.66 13.33 -13.58
N LYS A 267 -0.18 13.05 -14.56
CA LYS A 267 -1.57 12.58 -14.39
C LYS A 267 -1.70 11.17 -14.91
N LYS A 268 -2.46 10.33 -14.20
CA LYS A 268 -2.78 8.98 -14.67
C LYS A 268 -3.86 8.98 -15.75
N GLY A 269 -4.73 9.99 -15.73
CA GLY A 269 -5.92 10.03 -16.55
C GLY A 269 -7.13 9.40 -15.86
N THR A 270 -8.29 9.62 -16.43
CA THR A 270 -9.54 8.96 -16.03
C THR A 270 -9.81 7.82 -16.99
N ASP A 271 -9.97 6.60 -16.47
CA ASP A 271 -10.25 5.40 -17.27
C ASP A 271 -11.74 5.08 -17.26
N PHE A 272 -12.26 4.68 -18.41
CA PHE A 272 -13.63 4.23 -18.62
C PHE A 272 -13.62 2.79 -19.09
N GLU A 273 -14.37 1.92 -18.42
CA GLU A 273 -14.57 0.53 -18.80
C GLU A 273 -16.05 0.23 -18.92
N ILE A 274 -16.47 -0.33 -20.04
CA ILE A 274 -17.83 -0.83 -20.26
C ILE A 274 -17.74 -2.33 -20.47
N GLY A 275 -18.47 -3.08 -19.64
CA GLY A 275 -18.55 -4.54 -19.71
C GLY A 275 -19.97 -5.00 -20.00
N PHE A 276 -20.06 -6.05 -20.79
CA PHE A 276 -21.29 -6.81 -21.03
C PHE A 276 -21.01 -8.27 -20.70
N SER A 277 -21.88 -8.90 -19.91
CA SER A 277 -21.77 -10.33 -19.67
C SER A 277 -23.09 -11.07 -19.95
N TYR A 278 -22.91 -12.25 -20.51
CA TYR A 278 -23.98 -13.21 -20.77
C TYR A 278 -23.65 -14.53 -20.08
N LYS A 279 -24.57 -15.00 -19.25
CA LYS A 279 -24.48 -16.31 -18.59
C LYS A 279 -25.44 -17.28 -19.27
N LEU A 280 -24.94 -18.43 -19.66
CA LEU A 280 -25.72 -19.55 -20.21
C LEU A 280 -26.55 -20.24 -19.12
#